data_526aff613d832214ee764bdf6b53fe75
#
_entry.id   526aff613d832214ee764bdf6b53fe75
#
_cell.length_a   1.000
_cell.length_b   1.000
_cell.length_c   1.000
_cell.angle_alpha   90.00
_cell.angle_beta   90.00
_cell.angle_gamma   90.00
#
_symmetry.space_group_name_H-M   'P 1'
#
loop_
_entity.id
_entity.type
_entity.pdbx_description
1 polymer ?
#
loop_
_entity_poly.entity_id
_entity_poly.type
_entity_poly.pdbx_seq_one_letter_code
_entity_poly.pdbx_strand_id
1 'polypeptide(L)'
;MQLKGKQFQQLQEALLSAFPNRAKLKQMVRFGLEENLDAIATGENDEDVVFKLIDWAETNGNLENLLIAVRNQDCGGNPGNSQLKRICEELLQGQTAREQSHALMNPCKFDLTELIAECRNNLLGKNGIVGFALPCEDYTFLENFCQRLLDEFKTRNIKKQPHLSLNSKYTSVSQAIKLIQQCKKSLKAGDIIYPIQISNVSTQKQSITDFWQQISVEFKDEDCKHRLIIIMWGSEDSIFPQSVLQLNPPEFTESHVFDWIFKVSSTLDWGEDVMVQWKDKMIKACLDERKQLNIGSVYYYLNDAINLLKLKQNHTAEAFLQELEILADV
;
A
#
# COMPACT_ATOMS: atom_id res chain seq x y z
N MET A 1 5.31 -13.24 10.59
CA MET A 1 4.19 -14.22 10.66
C MET A 1 4.15 -14.79 12.05
N GLN A 2 2.94 -14.92 12.68
CA GLN A 2 2.76 -15.63 13.96
C GLN A 2 1.77 -16.78 13.78
N LEU A 3 2.11 -17.96 14.24
CA LEU A 3 1.26 -19.14 14.20
C LEU A 3 0.28 -19.13 15.39
N LYS A 4 -0.95 -19.57 15.17
CA LYS A 4 -1.86 -19.90 16.28
C LYS A 4 -1.36 -21.19 16.94
N GLY A 5 -1.58 -21.39 18.24
CA GLY A 5 -1.08 -22.57 18.96
C GLY A 5 -1.35 -23.91 18.27
N LYS A 6 -2.56 -24.09 17.67
CA LYS A 6 -2.89 -25.29 16.89
C LYS A 6 -2.06 -25.43 15.61
N GLN A 7 -1.77 -24.33 14.93
CA GLN A 7 -0.94 -24.33 13.71
C GLN A 7 0.52 -24.63 14.05
N PHE A 8 1.02 -24.08 15.15
CA PHE A 8 2.35 -24.37 15.68
C PHE A 8 2.52 -25.87 15.96
N GLN A 9 1.57 -26.45 16.71
CA GLN A 9 1.56 -27.88 17.01
C GLN A 9 1.53 -28.75 15.74
N GLN A 10 0.66 -28.43 14.78
CA GLN A 10 0.55 -29.16 13.51
C GLN A 10 1.86 -29.10 12.71
N LEU A 11 2.52 -27.92 12.65
CA LEU A 11 3.80 -27.77 11.98
C LEU A 11 4.91 -28.55 12.69
N GLN A 12 4.94 -28.51 14.02
CA GLN A 12 5.90 -29.27 14.84
C GLN A 12 5.78 -30.79 14.61
N GLU A 13 4.57 -31.32 14.70
CA GLU A 13 4.30 -32.75 14.45
C GLU A 13 4.70 -33.16 13.02
N ALA A 14 4.39 -32.32 12.03
CA ALA A 14 4.73 -32.60 10.64
C ALA A 14 6.24 -32.57 10.39
N LEU A 15 6.96 -31.63 11.02
CA LEU A 15 8.43 -31.54 10.92
C LEU A 15 9.09 -32.77 11.59
N LEU A 16 8.64 -33.18 12.76
CA LEU A 16 9.14 -34.38 13.43
C LEU A 16 8.90 -35.65 12.60
N SER A 17 7.72 -35.76 11.99
CA SER A 17 7.40 -36.88 11.07
C SER A 17 8.26 -36.88 9.81
N ALA A 18 8.53 -35.71 9.24
CA ALA A 18 9.29 -35.57 7.99
C ALA A 18 10.79 -35.71 8.19
N PHE A 19 11.30 -35.27 9.35
CA PHE A 19 12.74 -35.28 9.70
C PHE A 19 13.01 -36.12 10.94
N PRO A 20 12.83 -37.44 10.87
CA PRO A 20 13.10 -38.34 12.01
C PRO A 20 14.58 -38.42 12.38
N ASN A 21 15.46 -37.75 11.62
CA ASN A 21 16.90 -37.70 11.80
C ASN A 21 17.38 -36.24 11.84
N ARG A 22 17.94 -35.83 12.98
CA ARG A 22 18.51 -34.51 13.21
C ARG A 22 19.53 -34.08 12.16
N ALA A 23 20.30 -35.01 11.58
CA ALA A 23 21.25 -34.70 10.54
C ALA A 23 20.58 -34.18 9.27
N LYS A 24 19.42 -34.74 8.87
CA LYS A 24 18.65 -34.25 7.74
C LYS A 24 18.01 -32.88 8.02
N LEU A 25 17.55 -32.67 9.23
CA LEU A 25 17.04 -31.37 9.66
C LEU A 25 18.13 -30.29 9.63
N LYS A 26 19.36 -30.60 10.08
CA LYS A 26 20.53 -29.73 9.99
C LYS A 26 20.86 -29.39 8.51
N GLN A 27 20.82 -30.38 7.65
CA GLN A 27 21.09 -30.19 6.23
C GLN A 27 20.05 -29.25 5.59
N MET A 28 18.77 -29.47 5.87
CA MET A 28 17.70 -28.60 5.38
C MET A 28 17.86 -27.16 5.88
N VAL A 29 18.13 -26.97 7.18
CA VAL A 29 18.36 -25.62 7.74
C VAL A 29 19.58 -24.96 7.12
N ARG A 30 20.68 -25.73 6.91
CA ARG A 30 21.89 -25.19 6.30
C ARG A 30 21.70 -24.75 4.85
N PHE A 31 20.98 -25.53 4.04
CA PHE A 31 20.79 -25.24 2.63
C PHE A 31 19.57 -24.37 2.33
N GLY A 32 18.51 -24.47 3.13
CA GLY A 32 17.28 -23.75 2.92
C GLY A 32 17.18 -22.39 3.64
N LEU A 33 17.88 -22.24 4.77
CA LEU A 33 17.89 -21.01 5.56
C LEU A 33 19.27 -20.35 5.64
N GLU A 34 20.33 -21.01 5.14
CA GLU A 34 21.74 -20.59 5.27
C GLU A 34 22.21 -20.46 6.74
N GLU A 35 21.52 -21.12 7.67
CA GLU A 35 21.72 -21.03 9.12
C GLU A 35 22.35 -22.32 9.69
N ASN A 36 22.83 -22.24 10.94
CA ASN A 36 23.32 -23.40 11.66
C ASN A 36 22.30 -23.82 12.72
N LEU A 37 21.69 -25.01 12.55
CA LEU A 37 20.66 -25.54 13.49
C LEU A 37 21.14 -25.54 14.94
N ASP A 38 22.38 -25.94 15.22
CA ASP A 38 22.90 -26.01 16.59
C ASP A 38 23.13 -24.61 17.19
N ALA A 39 23.22 -23.57 16.39
CA ALA A 39 23.33 -22.19 16.87
C ALA A 39 21.96 -21.57 17.19
N ILE A 40 20.93 -21.96 16.43
CA ILE A 40 19.59 -21.33 16.49
C ILE A 40 18.58 -22.16 17.31
N ALA A 41 18.76 -23.49 17.39
CA ALA A 41 17.83 -24.41 18.06
C ALA A 41 18.58 -25.55 18.77
N THR A 42 18.97 -25.32 20.01
CA THR A 42 19.58 -26.34 20.87
C THR A 42 18.54 -27.03 21.74
N GLY A 43 18.53 -28.34 21.82
CA GLY A 43 17.59 -29.11 22.66
C GLY A 43 18.14 -30.49 23.00
N GLU A 44 17.59 -31.09 24.07
CA GLU A 44 17.97 -32.43 24.56
C GLU A 44 17.40 -33.53 23.67
N ASN A 45 16.27 -33.28 23.05
CA ASN A 45 15.58 -34.17 22.11
C ASN A 45 15.16 -33.45 20.84
N ASP A 46 14.68 -34.19 19.85
CA ASP A 46 14.28 -33.64 18.56
C ASP A 46 13.02 -32.77 18.67
N GLU A 47 12.11 -33.02 19.61
CA GLU A 47 10.92 -32.18 19.86
C GLU A 47 11.32 -30.80 20.31
N ASP A 48 12.26 -30.68 21.26
CA ASP A 48 12.79 -29.39 21.74
C ASP A 48 13.48 -28.62 20.63
N VAL A 49 14.23 -29.33 19.77
CA VAL A 49 14.95 -28.71 18.66
C VAL A 49 13.97 -28.16 17.62
N VAL A 50 12.94 -28.93 17.26
CA VAL A 50 11.94 -28.48 16.28
C VAL A 50 11.10 -27.35 16.87
N PHE A 51 10.71 -27.43 18.16
CA PHE A 51 10.01 -26.35 18.83
C PHE A 51 10.80 -25.03 18.74
N LYS A 52 12.07 -25.06 19.15
CA LYS A 52 12.96 -23.90 19.16
C LYS A 52 13.27 -23.39 17.75
N LEU A 53 13.33 -24.26 16.76
CA LEU A 53 13.49 -23.86 15.35
C LEU A 53 12.29 -23.04 14.85
N ILE A 54 11.08 -23.48 15.16
CA ILE A 54 9.85 -22.76 14.79
C ILE A 54 9.79 -21.42 15.55
N ASP A 55 10.03 -21.43 16.86
CA ASP A 55 10.04 -20.24 17.72
C ASP A 55 11.08 -19.20 17.25
N TRP A 56 12.30 -19.66 16.93
CA TRP A 56 13.32 -18.81 16.34
C TRP A 56 12.87 -18.21 15.00
N ALA A 57 12.26 -19.03 14.14
CA ALA A 57 11.79 -18.56 12.83
C ALA A 57 10.67 -17.53 12.96
N GLU A 58 9.76 -17.68 13.93
CA GLU A 58 8.72 -16.68 14.24
C GLU A 58 9.34 -15.38 14.76
N THR A 59 10.21 -15.49 15.76
CA THR A 59 10.82 -14.33 16.44
C THR A 59 11.69 -13.48 15.49
N ASN A 60 12.39 -14.15 14.57
CA ASN A 60 13.32 -13.49 13.64
C ASN A 60 12.67 -13.17 12.26
N GLY A 61 11.36 -13.37 12.10
CA GLY A 61 10.67 -13.11 10.84
C GLY A 61 11.01 -14.08 9.69
N ASN A 62 11.61 -15.22 10.02
CA ASN A 62 12.08 -16.23 9.07
C ASN A 62 11.11 -17.40 8.86
N LEU A 63 9.90 -17.33 9.41
CA LEU A 63 8.95 -18.43 9.33
C LEU A 63 8.54 -18.78 7.88
N GLU A 64 8.37 -17.79 7.03
CA GLU A 64 8.06 -18.01 5.61
C GLU A 64 9.22 -18.74 4.91
N ASN A 65 10.45 -18.29 5.14
CA ASN A 65 11.64 -18.94 4.60
C ASN A 65 11.76 -20.38 5.10
N LEU A 66 11.45 -20.64 6.38
CA LEU A 66 11.39 -22.00 6.93
C LEU A 66 10.35 -22.85 6.20
N LEU A 67 9.12 -22.36 6.02
CA LEU A 67 8.05 -23.10 5.33
C LEU A 67 8.41 -23.42 3.87
N ILE A 68 9.05 -22.47 3.18
CA ILE A 68 9.54 -22.67 1.80
C ILE A 68 10.66 -23.73 1.79
N ALA A 69 11.63 -23.62 2.69
CA ALA A 69 12.76 -24.53 2.76
C ALA A 69 12.32 -25.97 3.07
N VAL A 70 11.43 -26.16 4.04
CA VAL A 70 10.93 -27.51 4.42
C VAL A 70 10.02 -28.12 3.34
N ARG A 71 9.38 -27.31 2.52
CA ARG A 71 8.56 -27.77 1.39
C ARG A 71 9.40 -28.19 0.19
N ASN A 72 10.57 -27.57 -0.03
CA ASN A 72 11.37 -27.73 -1.22
C ASN A 72 12.32 -28.94 -1.09
N GLN A 73 12.16 -29.93 -1.99
CA GLN A 73 13.02 -31.11 -2.02
C GLN A 73 14.46 -30.79 -2.42
N ASP A 74 14.67 -29.77 -3.26
CA ASP A 74 16.01 -29.38 -3.74
C ASP A 74 16.92 -28.85 -2.63
N CYS A 75 16.32 -28.33 -1.56
CA CYS A 75 17.03 -27.90 -0.36
C CYS A 75 17.24 -29.01 0.69
N GLY A 76 16.94 -30.26 0.34
CA GLY A 76 16.95 -31.38 1.31
C GLY A 76 15.74 -31.38 2.24
N GLY A 77 14.76 -30.50 2.01
CA GLY A 77 13.48 -30.45 2.69
C GLY A 77 12.49 -31.47 2.14
N ASN A 78 11.38 -31.63 2.85
CA ASN A 78 10.26 -32.51 2.51
C ASN A 78 10.69 -33.87 1.87
N PRO A 79 11.13 -34.86 2.64
CA PRO A 79 11.60 -36.15 2.12
C PRO A 79 10.44 -37.02 1.57
N GLY A 80 9.47 -36.42 0.90
CA GLY A 80 8.26 -37.07 0.39
C GLY A 80 7.08 -37.06 1.37
N ASN A 81 7.14 -36.31 2.48
CA ASN A 81 6.07 -36.24 3.46
C ASN A 81 4.93 -35.33 2.97
N SER A 82 3.81 -35.95 2.54
CA SER A 82 2.64 -35.24 2.01
C SER A 82 1.93 -34.37 3.06
N GLN A 83 1.98 -34.74 4.33
CA GLN A 83 1.40 -33.98 5.44
C GLN A 83 2.15 -32.67 5.64
N LEU A 84 3.49 -32.71 5.69
CA LEU A 84 4.31 -31.51 5.82
C LEU A 84 4.08 -30.58 4.63
N LYS A 85 4.07 -31.12 3.41
CA LYS A 85 3.81 -30.33 2.21
C LYS A 85 2.47 -29.60 2.28
N ARG A 86 1.39 -30.32 2.64
CA ARG A 86 0.06 -29.73 2.77
C ARG A 86 0.01 -28.65 3.84
N ILE A 87 0.58 -28.87 5.04
CA ILE A 87 0.59 -27.88 6.11
C ILE A 87 1.36 -26.63 5.69
N CYS A 88 2.52 -26.78 5.05
CA CYS A 88 3.28 -25.63 4.53
C CYS A 88 2.48 -24.84 3.48
N GLU A 89 1.78 -25.54 2.58
CA GLU A 89 0.93 -24.91 1.57
C GLU A 89 -0.25 -24.17 2.21
N GLU A 90 -0.95 -24.77 3.16
CA GLU A 90 -2.04 -24.14 3.91
C GLU A 90 -1.59 -22.90 4.68
N LEU A 91 -0.42 -22.95 5.34
CA LEU A 91 0.14 -21.82 6.07
C LEU A 91 0.60 -20.69 5.14
N LEU A 92 1.25 -21.02 4.02
CA LEU A 92 1.70 -20.05 3.02
C LEU A 92 0.51 -19.42 2.26
N GLN A 93 -0.51 -20.21 1.89
CA GLN A 93 -1.73 -19.70 1.25
C GLN A 93 -2.52 -18.78 2.20
N GLY A 94 -2.65 -19.15 3.48
CA GLY A 94 -3.26 -18.32 4.50
C GLY A 94 -2.51 -16.99 4.70
N GLN A 95 -1.22 -16.96 4.45
CA GLN A 95 -0.41 -15.75 4.50
C GLN A 95 -0.63 -14.87 3.26
N THR A 96 -0.59 -15.47 2.06
CA THR A 96 -0.84 -14.74 0.80
C THR A 96 -2.25 -14.14 0.78
N ALA A 97 -3.25 -14.86 1.28
CA ALA A 97 -4.61 -14.34 1.43
C ALA A 97 -4.69 -13.19 2.45
N ARG A 98 -3.95 -13.28 3.58
CA ARG A 98 -3.85 -12.19 4.57
C ARG A 98 -3.13 -10.96 4.02
N GLU A 99 -2.01 -11.12 3.33
CA GLU A 99 -1.29 -10.01 2.71
C GLU A 99 -2.11 -9.37 1.59
N GLN A 100 -2.83 -10.15 0.80
CA GLN A 100 -3.79 -9.66 -0.18
C GLN A 100 -4.96 -8.93 0.48
N SER A 101 -5.49 -9.45 1.59
CA SER A 101 -6.53 -8.81 2.38
C SER A 101 -6.03 -7.48 2.98
N HIS A 102 -4.84 -7.45 3.59
CA HIS A 102 -4.23 -6.22 4.07
C HIS A 102 -3.92 -5.22 2.95
N ALA A 103 -3.52 -5.70 1.77
CA ALA A 103 -3.31 -4.84 0.61
C ALA A 103 -4.62 -4.26 0.08
N LEU A 104 -5.70 -5.04 0.05
CA LEU A 104 -7.03 -4.58 -0.34
C LEU A 104 -7.64 -3.62 0.70
N MET A 105 -7.34 -3.82 1.99
CA MET A 105 -7.74 -2.93 3.08
C MET A 105 -6.86 -1.67 3.17
N ASN A 106 -6.52 -1.10 2.03
CA ASN A 106 -5.85 0.18 1.92
C ASN A 106 -6.64 1.08 0.96
N PRO A 107 -7.14 2.24 1.40
CA PRO A 107 -7.95 3.12 0.56
C PRO A 107 -7.28 3.50 -0.76
N CYS A 108 -5.95 3.61 -0.78
CA CYS A 108 -5.21 3.92 -2.02
C CYS A 108 -5.30 2.82 -3.09
N LYS A 109 -5.84 1.63 -2.76
CA LYS A 109 -6.12 0.55 -3.73
C LYS A 109 -7.50 0.63 -4.35
N PHE A 110 -8.37 1.51 -3.85
CA PHE A 110 -9.62 1.84 -4.53
C PHE A 110 -9.31 2.54 -5.86
N ASP A 111 -10.09 2.27 -6.84
CA ASP A 111 -9.86 2.46 -8.28
C ASP A 111 -9.16 3.77 -8.70
N LEU A 112 -7.85 3.71 -8.81
CA LEU A 112 -6.99 4.76 -9.38
C LEU A 112 -6.24 4.25 -10.62
N THR A 113 -6.69 3.17 -11.21
CA THR A 113 -5.93 2.43 -12.24
C THR A 113 -5.63 3.30 -13.45
N GLU A 114 -6.63 4.02 -13.96
CA GLU A 114 -6.46 4.87 -15.14
C GLU A 114 -5.55 6.07 -14.85
N LEU A 115 -5.80 6.75 -13.72
CA LEU A 115 -4.99 7.91 -13.30
C LEU A 115 -3.52 7.52 -13.09
N ILE A 116 -3.27 6.38 -12.47
CA ILE A 116 -1.90 5.87 -12.27
C ILE A 116 -1.26 5.44 -13.61
N ALA A 117 -2.03 4.84 -14.51
CA ALA A 117 -1.53 4.50 -15.85
C ALA A 117 -1.13 5.75 -16.64
N GLU A 118 -1.92 6.82 -16.56
CA GLU A 118 -1.59 8.10 -17.17
C GLU A 118 -0.30 8.69 -16.58
N CYS A 119 -0.16 8.71 -15.25
CA CYS A 119 1.07 9.14 -14.59
C CYS A 119 2.27 8.28 -15.02
N ARG A 120 2.12 6.95 -15.04
CA ARG A 120 3.17 6.02 -15.46
C ARG A 120 3.65 6.32 -16.87
N ASN A 121 2.73 6.44 -17.82
CA ASN A 121 3.05 6.71 -19.22
C ASN A 121 3.82 8.03 -19.38
N ASN A 122 3.47 9.03 -18.60
CA ASN A 122 4.13 10.34 -18.64
C ASN A 122 5.45 10.40 -17.86
N LEU A 123 5.71 9.45 -16.97
CA LEU A 123 6.96 9.33 -16.22
C LEU A 123 7.97 8.39 -16.90
N LEU A 124 7.53 7.55 -17.85
CA LEU A 124 8.41 6.63 -18.57
C LEU A 124 9.47 7.40 -19.38
N GLY A 125 10.71 7.01 -19.18
CA GLY A 125 11.87 7.60 -19.91
C GLY A 125 12.21 9.04 -19.51
N LYS A 126 11.50 9.66 -18.56
CA LYS A 126 11.78 11.00 -18.08
C LYS A 126 12.60 10.97 -16.81
N ASN A 127 13.53 11.90 -16.71
CA ASN A 127 14.28 12.26 -15.50
C ASN A 127 14.15 13.76 -15.25
N GLY A 128 14.66 14.24 -14.13
CA GLY A 128 14.54 15.65 -13.76
C GLY A 128 13.14 16.00 -13.24
N ILE A 129 12.61 17.15 -13.62
CA ILE A 129 11.32 17.62 -13.12
C ILE A 129 10.15 17.19 -14.02
N VAL A 130 9.07 16.69 -13.41
CA VAL A 130 7.80 16.39 -14.07
C VAL A 130 6.66 17.01 -13.26
N GLY A 131 5.79 17.79 -13.91
CA GLY A 131 4.64 18.41 -13.27
C GLY A 131 3.32 17.78 -13.70
N PHE A 132 2.46 17.54 -12.72
CA PHE A 132 1.06 17.17 -12.91
C PHE A 132 0.16 18.21 -12.28
N ALA A 133 -0.94 18.55 -12.95
CA ALA A 133 -2.00 19.39 -12.44
C ALA A 133 -3.22 18.51 -12.14
N LEU A 134 -3.70 18.54 -10.90
CA LEU A 134 -4.83 17.77 -10.42
C LEU A 134 -5.94 18.73 -9.97
N PRO A 135 -6.99 18.96 -10.80
CA PRO A 135 -8.10 19.85 -10.47
C PRO A 135 -9.06 19.16 -9.47
N CYS A 136 -8.63 19.01 -8.23
CA CYS A 136 -9.38 18.45 -7.15
C CYS A 136 -8.92 19.05 -5.82
N GLU A 137 -9.83 19.60 -5.01
CA GLU A 137 -9.50 20.22 -3.71
C GLU A 137 -9.47 19.22 -2.55
N ASP A 138 -9.88 17.97 -2.77
CA ASP A 138 -9.97 16.99 -1.68
C ASP A 138 -8.58 16.49 -1.27
N TYR A 139 -8.23 16.76 0.00
CA TYR A 139 -6.94 16.37 0.57
C TYR A 139 -6.84 14.86 0.80
N THR A 140 -7.95 14.21 1.17
CA THR A 140 -7.96 12.76 1.43
C THR A 140 -7.71 11.99 0.15
N PHE A 141 -8.30 12.44 -0.96
CA PHE A 141 -8.01 11.91 -2.28
C PHE A 141 -6.53 12.12 -2.67
N LEU A 142 -6.00 13.33 -2.51
CA LEU A 142 -4.59 13.63 -2.80
C LEU A 142 -3.64 12.71 -2.04
N GLU A 143 -3.88 12.50 -0.74
CA GLU A 143 -3.05 11.61 0.08
C GLU A 143 -3.07 10.17 -0.44
N ASN A 144 -4.25 9.64 -0.76
CA ASN A 144 -4.40 8.29 -1.32
C ASN A 144 -3.77 8.18 -2.72
N PHE A 145 -3.91 9.20 -3.55
CA PHE A 145 -3.25 9.24 -4.86
C PHE A 145 -1.72 9.26 -4.73
N CYS A 146 -1.17 10.11 -3.86
CA CYS A 146 0.27 10.12 -3.57
C CYS A 146 0.76 8.77 -3.03
N GLN A 147 0.01 8.15 -2.11
CA GLN A 147 0.35 6.84 -1.57
C GLN A 147 0.34 5.76 -2.66
N ARG A 148 -0.62 5.82 -3.58
CA ARG A 148 -0.67 4.91 -4.73
C ARG A 148 0.53 5.09 -5.66
N LEU A 149 0.98 6.33 -5.89
CA LEU A 149 2.20 6.59 -6.66
C LEU A 149 3.46 6.07 -5.95
N LEU A 150 3.54 6.19 -4.62
CA LEU A 150 4.64 5.60 -3.84
C LEU A 150 4.71 4.09 -4.01
N ASP A 151 3.57 3.41 -3.93
CA ASP A 151 3.48 1.96 -4.14
C ASP A 151 3.87 1.55 -5.56
N GLU A 152 3.43 2.31 -6.56
CA GLU A 152 3.69 2.04 -7.98
C GLU A 152 5.18 2.16 -8.33
N PHE A 153 5.86 3.16 -7.78
CA PHE A 153 7.25 3.45 -8.07
C PHE A 153 8.22 3.09 -6.94
N LYS A 154 7.83 2.19 -6.02
CA LYS A 154 8.65 1.80 -4.86
C LYS A 154 10.07 1.35 -5.21
N THR A 155 10.27 0.71 -6.35
CA THR A 155 11.60 0.27 -6.84
C THR A 155 12.56 1.43 -7.13
N ARG A 156 12.07 2.67 -7.25
CA ARG A 156 12.88 3.88 -7.47
C ARG A 156 13.21 4.62 -6.17
N ASN A 157 12.99 4.02 -5.01
CA ASN A 157 13.20 4.65 -3.70
C ASN A 157 12.48 6.00 -3.58
N ILE A 158 11.23 6.04 -4.03
CA ILE A 158 10.42 7.26 -4.08
C ILE A 158 9.98 7.69 -2.68
N LYS A 159 9.99 9.01 -2.43
CA LYS A 159 9.56 9.63 -1.16
C LYS A 159 8.61 10.77 -1.43
N LYS A 160 7.60 10.91 -0.56
CA LYS A 160 6.69 12.06 -0.56
C LYS A 160 7.18 13.11 0.44
N GLN A 161 7.14 14.37 0.04
CA GLN A 161 7.34 15.52 0.92
C GLN A 161 6.01 15.99 1.51
N PRO A 162 6.01 16.68 2.66
CA PRO A 162 4.82 17.39 3.14
C PRO A 162 4.28 18.31 2.06
N HIS A 163 2.96 18.47 2.00
CA HIS A 163 2.35 19.39 1.04
C HIS A 163 2.73 20.85 1.34
N LEU A 164 2.83 21.64 0.29
CA LEU A 164 3.09 23.06 0.34
C LEU A 164 1.88 23.81 -0.20
N SER A 165 1.44 24.88 0.48
CA SER A 165 0.40 25.74 -0.07
C SER A 165 1.04 27.01 -0.65
N LEU A 166 0.89 27.22 -1.96
CA LEU A 166 1.24 28.49 -2.61
C LEU A 166 0.14 29.52 -2.33
N ASN A 167 0.23 30.16 -1.17
CA ASN A 167 -0.67 31.20 -0.75
C ASN A 167 0.15 32.43 -0.37
N SER A 168 -0.15 33.57 -0.98
CA SER A 168 0.55 34.84 -0.74
C SER A 168 0.62 35.27 0.74
N LYS A 169 -0.29 34.75 1.57
CA LYS A 169 -0.31 35.03 3.02
C LYS A 169 0.67 34.17 3.83
N TYR A 170 0.96 32.94 3.39
CA TYR A 170 1.69 31.96 4.19
C TYR A 170 3.00 31.52 3.56
N THR A 171 3.04 31.34 2.25
CA THR A 171 4.24 30.88 1.54
C THR A 171 4.41 31.67 0.25
N SER A 172 5.43 32.51 0.19
CA SER A 172 5.79 33.21 -1.05
C SER A 172 6.41 32.23 -2.05
N VAL A 173 6.34 32.55 -3.33
CA VAL A 173 6.99 31.80 -4.41
C VAL A 173 8.48 31.54 -4.11
N SER A 174 9.19 32.56 -3.63
CA SER A 174 10.63 32.46 -3.29
C SER A 174 10.89 31.49 -2.14
N GLN A 175 10.00 31.43 -1.14
CA GLN A 175 10.10 30.44 -0.04
C GLN A 175 9.83 29.04 -0.54
N ALA A 176 8.80 28.86 -1.38
CA ALA A 176 8.48 27.57 -1.98
C ALA A 176 9.66 27.02 -2.80
N ILE A 177 10.28 27.83 -3.62
CA ILE A 177 11.45 27.47 -4.41
C ILE A 177 12.61 27.03 -3.49
N LYS A 178 12.90 27.79 -2.42
CA LYS A 178 13.95 27.42 -1.47
C LYS A 178 13.70 26.07 -0.80
N LEU A 179 12.45 25.77 -0.42
CA LEU A 179 12.08 24.49 0.17
C LEU A 179 12.29 23.34 -0.84
N ILE A 180 11.88 23.53 -2.09
CA ILE A 180 12.04 22.52 -3.13
C ILE A 180 13.53 22.31 -3.47
N GLN A 181 14.34 23.38 -3.47
CA GLN A 181 15.79 23.27 -3.70
C GLN A 181 16.50 22.39 -2.66
N GLN A 182 16.00 22.32 -1.43
CA GLN A 182 16.53 21.41 -0.40
C GLN A 182 16.40 19.93 -0.79
N CYS A 183 15.45 19.60 -1.68
CA CYS A 183 15.26 18.25 -2.18
C CYS A 183 16.39 17.76 -3.12
N LYS A 184 17.24 18.66 -3.66
CA LYS A 184 18.34 18.27 -4.57
C LYS A 184 19.25 17.19 -4.01
N LYS A 185 19.51 17.19 -2.69
CA LYS A 185 20.33 16.15 -2.06
C LYS A 185 19.61 14.81 -2.05
N SER A 186 18.31 14.80 -1.78
CA SER A 186 17.49 13.58 -1.72
C SER A 186 17.24 12.98 -3.09
N LEU A 187 17.19 13.80 -4.16
CA LEU A 187 17.08 13.35 -5.55
C LEU A 187 18.29 12.53 -6.04
N LYS A 188 19.41 12.57 -5.33
CA LYS A 188 20.55 11.67 -5.63
C LYS A 188 20.28 10.22 -5.23
N ALA A 189 19.35 9.99 -4.30
CA ALA A 189 19.06 8.67 -3.74
C ALA A 189 17.74 8.05 -4.24
N GLY A 190 16.81 8.84 -4.78
CA GLY A 190 15.50 8.35 -5.21
C GLY A 190 14.61 9.45 -5.78
N ASP A 191 13.45 9.05 -6.29
CA ASP A 191 12.43 9.97 -6.80
C ASP A 191 11.75 10.71 -5.62
N ILE A 192 11.23 11.91 -5.88
CA ILE A 192 10.53 12.71 -4.87
C ILE A 192 9.19 13.17 -5.42
N ILE A 193 8.12 12.95 -4.66
CA ILE A 193 6.80 13.57 -4.88
C ILE A 193 6.70 14.80 -3.99
N TYR A 194 6.33 15.92 -4.58
CA TYR A 194 6.10 17.19 -3.87
C TYR A 194 4.70 17.72 -4.19
N PRO A 195 3.69 17.52 -3.32
CA PRO A 195 2.35 18.06 -3.50
C PRO A 195 2.33 19.56 -3.23
N ILE A 196 1.72 20.34 -4.13
CA ILE A 196 1.63 21.80 -4.02
C ILE A 196 0.19 22.23 -4.22
N GLN A 197 -0.40 22.80 -3.17
CA GLN A 197 -1.73 23.38 -3.24
C GLN A 197 -1.69 24.73 -3.96
N ILE A 198 -2.54 24.86 -4.95
CA ILE A 198 -2.76 26.10 -5.70
C ILE A 198 -4.07 26.70 -5.22
N SER A 199 -4.03 27.87 -4.62
CA SER A 199 -5.25 28.59 -4.26
C SER A 199 -5.82 29.36 -5.44
N ASN A 200 -7.15 29.41 -5.50
CA ASN A 200 -7.93 29.94 -6.62
C ASN A 200 -8.04 31.49 -6.61
N VAL A 201 -6.92 32.21 -6.43
CA VAL A 201 -6.94 33.65 -6.47
C VAL A 201 -6.44 34.11 -7.85
N SER A 202 -7.31 34.69 -8.63
CA SER A 202 -7.05 35.20 -10.00
C SER A 202 -5.80 36.10 -10.10
N THR A 203 -5.42 36.74 -8.99
CA THR A 203 -4.22 37.57 -8.88
C THR A 203 -2.91 36.76 -8.84
N GLN A 204 -2.96 35.45 -8.74
CA GLN A 204 -1.77 34.59 -8.57
C GLN A 204 -1.34 33.84 -9.84
N LYS A 205 -2.07 33.97 -10.95
CA LYS A 205 -1.73 33.27 -12.20
C LYS A 205 -0.26 33.47 -12.61
N GLN A 206 0.20 34.72 -12.61
CA GLN A 206 1.58 35.02 -12.97
C GLN A 206 2.57 34.41 -11.98
N SER A 207 2.29 34.48 -10.68
CA SER A 207 3.13 33.92 -9.64
C SER A 207 3.28 32.40 -9.74
N ILE A 208 2.22 31.69 -10.12
CA ILE A 208 2.25 30.22 -10.31
C ILE A 208 3.06 29.88 -11.57
N THR A 209 2.89 30.65 -12.64
CA THR A 209 3.66 30.49 -13.88
C THR A 209 5.15 30.75 -13.64
N ASP A 210 5.48 31.83 -12.94
CA ASP A 210 6.85 32.18 -12.58
C ASP A 210 7.50 31.14 -11.67
N PHE A 211 6.74 30.64 -10.69
CA PHE A 211 7.16 29.54 -9.84
C PHE A 211 7.55 28.31 -10.68
N TRP A 212 6.65 27.87 -11.56
CA TRP A 212 6.90 26.70 -12.39
C TRP A 212 8.09 26.88 -13.33
N GLN A 213 8.21 28.06 -13.96
CA GLN A 213 9.35 28.38 -14.82
C GLN A 213 10.67 28.30 -14.07
N GLN A 214 10.73 28.91 -12.87
CA GLN A 214 11.96 28.93 -12.07
C GLN A 214 12.37 27.51 -11.63
N ILE A 215 11.45 26.70 -11.09
CA ILE A 215 11.80 25.33 -10.66
C ILE A 215 12.10 24.44 -11.87
N SER A 216 11.45 24.63 -13.01
CA SER A 216 11.71 23.86 -14.22
C SER A 216 13.13 24.11 -14.77
N VAL A 217 13.62 25.33 -14.68
CA VAL A 217 15.01 25.66 -15.05
C VAL A 217 15.99 25.09 -14.03
N GLU A 218 15.69 25.23 -12.75
CA GLU A 218 16.55 24.79 -11.63
C GLU A 218 16.78 23.26 -11.59
N PHE A 219 15.78 22.48 -12.01
CA PHE A 219 15.80 21.02 -11.99
C PHE A 219 15.87 20.40 -13.41
N LYS A 220 16.16 21.18 -14.41
CA LYS A 220 16.41 20.75 -15.79
C LYS A 220 17.81 20.16 -15.94
N ASP A 221 18.18 19.26 -15.06
CA ASP A 221 19.55 18.71 -15.08
C ASP A 221 19.55 17.41 -15.89
N GLU A 222 20.32 17.40 -16.99
CA GLU A 222 20.50 16.24 -17.87
C GLU A 222 21.17 15.07 -17.13
N ASP A 223 21.85 15.35 -16.01
CA ASP A 223 22.49 14.34 -15.16
C ASP A 223 21.60 13.78 -14.05
N CYS A 224 20.35 14.24 -13.91
CA CYS A 224 19.44 13.72 -12.91
C CYS A 224 18.99 12.28 -13.23
N LYS A 225 19.42 11.31 -12.41
CA LYS A 225 18.94 9.91 -12.51
C LYS A 225 17.53 9.70 -11.95
N HIS A 226 17.08 10.62 -11.14
CA HIS A 226 15.81 10.56 -10.40
C HIS A 226 14.89 11.73 -10.76
N ARG A 227 13.61 11.59 -10.39
CA ARG A 227 12.56 12.53 -10.78
C ARG A 227 12.09 13.36 -9.58
N LEU A 228 11.92 14.66 -9.80
CA LEU A 228 11.13 15.52 -8.95
C LEU A 228 9.71 15.60 -9.55
N ILE A 229 8.76 14.96 -8.93
CA ILE A 229 7.37 14.90 -9.37
C ILE A 229 6.58 15.95 -8.58
N ILE A 230 6.21 17.04 -9.24
CA ILE A 230 5.38 18.09 -8.65
C ILE A 230 3.92 17.79 -8.96
N ILE A 231 3.09 17.67 -7.93
CA ILE A 231 1.64 17.54 -8.05
C ILE A 231 1.00 18.85 -7.62
N MET A 232 0.60 19.68 -8.58
CA MET A 232 -0.15 20.90 -8.33
C MET A 232 -1.63 20.53 -8.20
N TRP A 233 -2.25 20.81 -7.06
CA TRP A 233 -3.64 20.46 -6.81
C TRP A 233 -4.45 21.68 -6.32
N GLY A 234 -5.72 21.71 -6.65
CA GLY A 234 -6.62 22.81 -6.32
C GLY A 234 -8.00 22.62 -6.94
N SER A 235 -8.87 23.64 -6.84
CA SER A 235 -10.20 23.58 -7.45
C SER A 235 -10.15 23.43 -8.98
N GLU A 236 -11.29 23.06 -9.57
CA GLU A 236 -11.46 22.97 -11.02
C GLU A 236 -11.16 24.31 -11.72
N ASP A 237 -11.44 25.43 -11.04
CA ASP A 237 -11.15 26.77 -11.53
C ASP A 237 -9.69 27.21 -11.35
N SER A 238 -8.85 26.35 -10.75
CA SER A 238 -7.44 26.67 -10.54
C SER A 238 -6.70 26.81 -11.85
N ILE A 239 -5.84 27.83 -11.94
CA ILE A 239 -5.06 28.08 -13.13
C ILE A 239 -3.71 27.39 -12.99
N PHE A 240 -3.52 26.32 -13.74
CA PHE A 240 -2.27 25.59 -13.81
C PHE A 240 -1.39 26.08 -14.98
N PRO A 241 -0.04 25.97 -14.89
CA PRO A 241 0.85 26.29 -16.00
C PRO A 241 0.60 25.37 -17.21
N GLN A 242 0.61 25.92 -18.41
CA GLN A 242 0.31 25.15 -19.65
C GLN A 242 1.28 23.98 -19.92
N SER A 243 2.49 24.05 -19.40
CA SER A 243 3.50 23.01 -19.56
C SER A 243 3.42 21.88 -18.52
N VAL A 244 2.48 21.98 -17.58
CA VAL A 244 2.16 20.94 -16.62
C VAL A 244 1.06 20.05 -17.18
N LEU A 245 1.23 18.73 -17.11
CA LEU A 245 0.20 17.80 -17.60
C LEU A 245 -1.02 17.84 -16.68
N GLN A 246 -2.16 18.18 -17.23
CA GLN A 246 -3.42 18.12 -16.49
C GLN A 246 -3.91 16.67 -16.43
N LEU A 247 -4.15 16.20 -15.23
CA LEU A 247 -4.76 14.91 -14.95
C LEU A 247 -6.27 15.08 -14.78
N ASN A 248 -7.03 14.09 -15.20
CA ASN A 248 -8.47 14.06 -14.93
C ASN A 248 -8.72 13.34 -13.59
N PRO A 249 -9.42 13.97 -12.63
CA PRO A 249 -9.87 13.27 -11.43
C PRO A 249 -10.70 12.03 -11.81
N PRO A 250 -10.63 10.93 -11.07
CA PRO A 250 -11.40 9.74 -11.38
C PRO A 250 -12.90 10.00 -11.19
N GLU A 251 -13.71 9.47 -12.09
CA GLU A 251 -15.16 9.43 -11.96
C GLU A 251 -15.57 8.06 -11.41
N PHE A 252 -16.03 8.03 -10.16
CA PHE A 252 -16.44 6.79 -9.54
C PHE A 252 -17.88 6.42 -9.89
N THR A 253 -18.10 5.14 -10.13
CA THR A 253 -19.42 4.56 -10.40
C THR A 253 -19.81 3.55 -9.33
N GLU A 254 -21.09 3.19 -9.27
CA GLU A 254 -21.56 2.14 -8.36
C GLU A 254 -20.84 0.80 -8.60
N SER A 255 -20.45 0.49 -9.84
CA SER A 255 -19.70 -0.73 -10.12
C SER A 255 -18.31 -0.72 -9.53
N HIS A 256 -17.59 0.42 -9.52
CA HIS A 256 -16.30 0.54 -8.86
C HIS A 256 -16.41 0.27 -7.34
N VAL A 257 -17.46 0.82 -6.72
CA VAL A 257 -17.77 0.57 -5.30
C VAL A 257 -18.07 -0.90 -5.06
N PHE A 258 -18.94 -1.50 -5.88
CA PHE A 258 -19.30 -2.92 -5.75
C PHE A 258 -18.09 -3.84 -5.93
N ASP A 259 -17.28 -3.61 -6.95
CA ASP A 259 -16.09 -4.42 -7.25
C ASP A 259 -15.08 -4.38 -6.09
N TRP A 260 -14.90 -3.23 -5.47
CA TRP A 260 -14.03 -3.10 -4.31
C TRP A 260 -14.62 -3.82 -3.09
N ILE A 261 -15.90 -3.61 -2.77
CA ILE A 261 -16.61 -4.28 -1.67
C ILE A 261 -16.59 -5.78 -1.86
N PHE A 262 -16.85 -6.26 -3.08
CA PHE A 262 -16.80 -7.68 -3.41
C PHE A 262 -15.42 -8.28 -3.09
N LYS A 263 -14.34 -7.64 -3.52
CA LYS A 263 -12.97 -8.09 -3.24
C LYS A 263 -12.69 -8.15 -1.74
N VAL A 264 -13.05 -7.11 -1.00
CA VAL A 264 -12.82 -7.06 0.47
C VAL A 264 -13.68 -8.10 1.18
N SER A 265 -14.97 -8.17 0.90
CA SER A 265 -15.90 -9.12 1.52
C SER A 265 -15.52 -10.57 1.24
N SER A 266 -15.07 -10.88 0.01
CA SER A 266 -14.57 -12.21 -0.34
C SER A 266 -13.34 -12.61 0.49
N THR A 267 -12.50 -11.66 0.91
CA THR A 267 -11.37 -11.95 1.82
C THR A 267 -11.80 -12.14 3.27
N LEU A 268 -12.99 -11.65 3.63
CA LEU A 268 -13.58 -11.74 4.97
C LEU A 268 -14.57 -12.91 5.08
N ASP A 269 -14.81 -13.64 4.00
CA ASP A 269 -15.80 -14.70 3.89
C ASP A 269 -17.22 -14.23 4.22
N TRP A 270 -17.56 -13.00 3.78
CA TRP A 270 -18.89 -12.42 3.97
C TRP A 270 -19.82 -12.73 2.80
N GLY A 271 -21.09 -13.02 3.12
CA GLY A 271 -22.11 -13.35 2.14
C GLY A 271 -22.56 -12.18 1.25
N GLU A 272 -23.23 -12.50 0.16
CA GLU A 272 -23.71 -11.53 -0.84
C GLU A 272 -24.65 -10.48 -0.24
N ASP A 273 -25.53 -10.88 0.71
CA ASP A 273 -26.45 -9.97 1.39
C ASP A 273 -25.73 -8.84 2.13
N VAL A 274 -24.57 -9.13 2.72
CA VAL A 274 -23.72 -8.14 3.39
C VAL A 274 -23.08 -7.19 2.38
N MET A 275 -22.63 -7.71 1.26
CA MET A 275 -22.03 -6.91 0.19
C MET A 275 -23.03 -5.90 -0.38
N VAL A 276 -24.25 -6.31 -0.63
CA VAL A 276 -25.32 -5.43 -1.14
C VAL A 276 -25.66 -4.35 -0.13
N GLN A 277 -25.84 -4.68 1.15
CA GLN A 277 -26.12 -3.71 2.20
C GLN A 277 -24.97 -2.72 2.38
N TRP A 278 -23.72 -3.19 2.36
CA TRP A 278 -22.55 -2.31 2.46
C TRP A 278 -22.47 -1.35 1.28
N LYS A 279 -22.65 -1.87 0.05
CA LYS A 279 -22.68 -1.06 -1.16
C LYS A 279 -23.75 0.05 -1.07
N ASP A 280 -24.99 -0.31 -0.68
CA ASP A 280 -26.09 0.64 -0.63
C ASP A 280 -25.83 1.75 0.42
N LYS A 281 -25.27 1.38 1.59
CA LYS A 281 -24.86 2.35 2.62
C LYS A 281 -23.76 3.28 2.10
N MET A 282 -22.73 2.75 1.47
CA MET A 282 -21.62 3.54 0.93
C MET A 282 -22.08 4.49 -0.18
N ILE A 283 -22.88 4.01 -1.12
CA ILE A 283 -23.44 4.86 -2.18
C ILE A 283 -24.27 5.98 -1.58
N LYS A 284 -25.19 5.67 -0.67
CA LYS A 284 -26.03 6.68 0.00
C LYS A 284 -25.22 7.73 0.72
N ALA A 285 -24.15 7.36 1.41
CA ALA A 285 -23.27 8.26 2.14
C ALA A 285 -22.38 9.13 1.25
N CYS A 286 -22.06 8.66 0.02
CA CYS A 286 -21.09 9.31 -0.85
C CYS A 286 -21.70 10.10 -2.01
N LEU A 287 -23.04 10.06 -2.21
CA LEU A 287 -23.69 10.83 -3.26
C LEU A 287 -23.69 12.33 -2.93
N ASP A 288 -23.33 13.15 -3.90
CA ASP A 288 -23.48 14.60 -3.85
C ASP A 288 -24.92 15.05 -4.23
N GLU A 289 -25.14 16.35 -4.25
CA GLU A 289 -26.43 16.97 -4.64
C GLU A 289 -26.82 16.64 -6.09
N ARG A 290 -25.84 16.32 -6.95
CA ARG A 290 -26.05 15.95 -8.36
C ARG A 290 -26.25 14.46 -8.57
N LYS A 291 -26.33 13.68 -7.47
CA LYS A 291 -26.39 12.21 -7.46
C LYS A 291 -25.18 11.56 -8.13
N GLN A 292 -24.01 12.17 -8.00
CA GLN A 292 -22.73 11.61 -8.39
C GLN A 292 -21.94 11.24 -7.15
N LEU A 293 -21.09 10.23 -7.24
CA LEU A 293 -20.21 9.84 -6.14
C LEU A 293 -19.13 10.91 -5.94
N ASN A 294 -19.19 11.60 -4.81
CA ASN A 294 -18.18 12.59 -4.45
C ASN A 294 -16.86 11.90 -4.08
N ILE A 295 -15.77 12.28 -4.73
CA ILE A 295 -14.45 11.65 -4.57
C ILE A 295 -13.98 11.70 -3.11
N GLY A 296 -14.09 12.86 -2.46
CA GLY A 296 -13.68 13.04 -1.07
C GLY A 296 -14.50 12.19 -0.12
N SER A 297 -15.82 12.18 -0.28
CA SER A 297 -16.74 11.36 0.53
C SER A 297 -16.44 9.87 0.37
N VAL A 298 -16.14 9.40 -0.84
CA VAL A 298 -15.76 8.01 -1.11
C VAL A 298 -14.49 7.64 -0.34
N TYR A 299 -13.42 8.43 -0.43
CA TYR A 299 -12.17 8.13 0.27
C TYR A 299 -12.30 8.29 1.79
N TYR A 300 -13.09 9.24 2.27
CA TYR A 300 -13.38 9.38 3.69
C TYR A 300 -14.09 8.12 4.21
N TYR A 301 -15.16 7.70 3.54
CA TYR A 301 -15.91 6.49 3.90
C TYR A 301 -15.03 5.22 3.86
N LEU A 302 -14.20 5.09 2.84
CA LEU A 302 -13.25 3.97 2.71
C LEU A 302 -12.26 3.93 3.88
N ASN A 303 -11.72 5.09 4.28
CA ASN A 303 -10.82 5.18 5.43
C ASN A 303 -11.50 4.70 6.72
N ASP A 304 -12.74 5.15 6.96
CA ASP A 304 -13.49 4.77 8.16
C ASP A 304 -13.87 3.30 8.16
N ALA A 305 -14.40 2.79 7.04
CA ALA A 305 -14.73 1.38 6.91
C ALA A 305 -13.50 0.47 7.13
N ILE A 306 -12.36 0.83 6.53
CA ILE A 306 -11.12 0.07 6.68
C ILE A 306 -10.58 0.15 8.10
N ASN A 307 -10.68 1.32 8.76
CA ASN A 307 -10.27 1.47 10.16
C ASN A 307 -11.13 0.60 11.08
N LEU A 308 -12.44 0.54 10.87
CA LEU A 308 -13.32 -0.38 11.61
C LEU A 308 -12.89 -1.84 11.42
N LEU A 309 -12.63 -2.26 10.18
CA LEU A 309 -12.19 -3.62 9.89
C LEU A 309 -10.85 -3.97 10.55
N LYS A 310 -9.91 -3.01 10.64
CA LYS A 310 -8.60 -3.19 11.28
C LYS A 310 -8.67 -3.23 12.78
N LEU A 311 -9.48 -2.39 13.39
CA LEU A 311 -9.56 -2.26 14.86
C LEU A 311 -10.22 -3.48 15.52
N LYS A 312 -11.10 -4.16 14.81
CA LYS A 312 -11.92 -5.22 15.37
C LYS A 312 -11.84 -6.48 14.51
N GLN A 313 -10.75 -7.19 14.58
CA GLN A 313 -10.48 -8.42 13.80
C GLN A 313 -11.52 -9.56 13.94
N ASN A 314 -12.50 -9.42 14.85
CA ASN A 314 -13.56 -10.41 15.13
C ASN A 314 -14.97 -9.83 14.94
N HIS A 315 -15.15 -8.77 14.14
CA HIS A 315 -16.49 -8.26 13.82
C HIS A 315 -17.32 -9.29 13.07
N THR A 316 -18.53 -9.52 13.53
CA THR A 316 -19.54 -10.08 12.64
C THR A 316 -19.90 -9.04 11.59
N ALA A 317 -20.35 -9.50 10.43
CA ALA A 317 -20.77 -8.63 9.35
C ALA A 317 -21.89 -7.65 9.77
N GLU A 318 -22.83 -8.13 10.61
CA GLU A 318 -23.93 -7.30 11.14
C GLU A 318 -23.43 -6.18 12.04
N ALA A 319 -22.48 -6.46 12.94
CA ALA A 319 -21.89 -5.45 13.81
C ALA A 319 -21.14 -4.37 13.01
N PHE A 320 -20.42 -4.79 11.98
CA PHE A 320 -19.74 -3.86 11.07
C PHE A 320 -20.74 -2.95 10.34
N LEU A 321 -21.82 -3.50 9.78
CA LEU A 321 -22.83 -2.73 9.07
C LEU A 321 -23.59 -1.75 9.99
N GLN A 322 -23.80 -2.10 11.26
CA GLN A 322 -24.39 -1.20 12.25
C GLN A 322 -23.46 -0.02 12.59
N GLU A 323 -22.16 -0.28 12.77
CA GLU A 323 -21.19 0.79 13.05
C GLU A 323 -21.00 1.74 11.86
N LEU A 324 -21.04 1.22 10.63
CA LEU A 324 -21.01 2.05 9.42
C LEU A 324 -22.22 3.01 9.33
N GLU A 325 -23.39 2.61 9.82
CA GLU A 325 -24.58 3.46 9.83
C GLU A 325 -24.41 4.66 10.76
N ILE A 326 -23.80 4.44 11.93
CA ILE A 326 -23.51 5.51 12.89
C ILE A 326 -22.52 6.54 12.31
N LEU A 327 -21.54 6.08 11.52
CA LEU A 327 -20.58 6.95 10.87
C LEU A 327 -21.16 7.77 9.71
N ALA A 328 -22.18 7.26 9.03
CA ALA A 328 -22.84 7.94 7.91
C ALA A 328 -23.81 9.06 8.34
N ASP A 329 -24.22 9.09 9.62
CA ASP A 329 -25.16 10.07 10.16
C ASP A 329 -24.44 11.26 10.86
N VAL A 330 -23.10 11.29 10.88
CA VAL A 330 -22.25 12.36 11.44
C VAL A 330 -21.63 13.20 10.33
#